data_e349b799d82d9a12c67c4f3250ec4eaf
#
_entry.id   e349b799d82d9a12c67c4f3250ec4eaf
#
_cell.length_a   1.000
_cell.length_b   1.000
_cell.length_c   1.000
_cell.angle_alpha   90.00
_cell.angle_beta   90.00
_cell.angle_gamma   90.00
#
_symmetry.space_group_name_H-M   'P 1'
#
loop_
_entity.id
_entity.type
_entity.pdbx_description
1 polymer ?
#
loop_
_entity_poly.entity_id
_entity_poly.type
_entity_poly.pdbx_seq_one_letter_code
_entity_poly.pdbx_strand_id
1 'polypeptide(L)'
;QIGVEQSTMGTNPKLYRTPNLMKLAAGGLSFTSAYAQPNCAPTRAAMLSGQYPARIHNDVYCVGSLNRYGRGGISKEKAKFTAPEQTEDVAAEAITVAEAMRKNGYATAHIGKYHVGGHGGEETLPENAGFDINIGGFTQGHQPVCFASKDGDNWVFRKLGRGHFDRFAGPYTGSYLKQHNFPLALLGTPKHVSDALSDAMEETIGKLANDEKPFYLQLYPYAVHGPVRSRPDLKASTGDELAGFVASIDLTIGRLLKVLNDTGCAENTLILFTSYNVGTLKDNLHMRGKKGMFSEGGIRVPLI
;
A
#
# COMPACT_ATOMS: atom_id res chain seq x y z
N GLN A 1 -1.13 11.25 10.79
CA GLN A 1 -1.19 9.85 11.25
C GLN A 1 0.20 9.17 11.26
N ILE A 2 1.22 9.83 10.83
CA ILE A 2 2.61 9.39 10.95
C ILE A 2 3.34 10.35 11.88
N GLY A 3 4.13 9.81 12.81
CA GLY A 3 4.77 10.59 13.88
C GLY A 3 5.95 11.45 13.45
N VAL A 4 6.02 11.89 12.19
CA VAL A 4 7.10 12.73 11.69
C VAL A 4 6.84 14.18 12.08
N GLU A 5 7.62 14.70 13.03
CA GLU A 5 7.43 16.03 13.61
C GLU A 5 7.54 17.19 12.61
N GLN A 6 8.24 16.98 11.52
CA GLN A 6 8.44 18.01 10.48
C GLN A 6 7.29 18.10 9.48
N SER A 7 6.36 17.15 9.49
CA SER A 7 5.17 17.31 8.66
C SER A 7 4.27 18.35 9.31
N THR A 8 4.06 19.46 8.62
CA THR A 8 3.03 20.46 8.96
C THR A 8 1.61 19.86 9.02
N MET A 9 1.50 18.56 8.83
CA MET A 9 0.26 17.79 8.80
C MET A 9 -0.25 17.39 10.19
N GLY A 10 0.35 17.91 11.24
CA GLY A 10 -0.08 17.72 12.63
C GLY A 10 -0.27 16.25 12.97
N THR A 11 0.53 15.73 13.84
CA THR A 11 0.43 14.36 14.30
C THR A 11 -0.02 14.37 15.76
N ASN A 12 -0.68 13.30 16.20
CA ASN A 12 -0.74 13.01 17.61
C ASN A 12 0.46 12.06 17.94
N PRO A 13 1.63 12.60 18.26
CA PRO A 13 2.84 11.78 18.46
C PRO A 13 2.74 10.84 19.67
N LYS A 14 1.76 11.06 20.54
CA LYS A 14 1.49 10.17 21.66
C LYS A 14 0.76 8.91 21.22
N LEU A 15 -0.08 9.00 20.19
CA LEU A 15 -0.88 7.88 19.69
C LEU A 15 -0.17 7.12 18.54
N TYR A 16 0.40 7.86 17.58
CA TYR A 16 1.02 7.26 16.40
C TYR A 16 2.55 7.29 16.52
N ARG A 17 3.11 6.20 17.03
CA ARG A 17 4.56 6.05 17.16
C ARG A 17 5.12 5.35 15.93
N THR A 18 5.97 6.06 15.17
CA THR A 18 6.56 5.57 13.92
C THR A 18 8.07 5.84 13.89
N PRO A 19 8.87 5.20 14.80
CA PRO A 19 10.30 5.49 14.92
C PRO A 19 11.11 5.13 13.67
N ASN A 20 10.74 4.07 12.93
CA ASN A 20 11.44 3.69 11.71
C ASN A 20 11.17 4.68 10.57
N LEU A 21 9.94 5.15 10.46
CA LEU A 21 9.58 6.18 9.49
C LEU A 21 10.24 7.53 9.83
N MET A 22 10.35 7.86 11.12
CA MET A 22 11.11 9.03 11.58
C MET A 22 12.59 8.91 11.21
N LYS A 23 13.17 7.71 11.35
CA LYS A 23 14.56 7.45 10.92
C LYS A 23 14.72 7.63 9.41
N LEU A 24 13.79 7.13 8.61
CA LEU A 24 13.79 7.34 7.16
C LEU A 24 13.72 8.84 6.83
N ALA A 25 12.81 9.57 7.46
CA ALA A 25 12.65 11.01 7.25
C ALA A 25 13.90 11.82 7.65
N ALA A 26 14.57 11.44 8.74
CA ALA A 26 15.79 12.09 9.20
C ALA A 26 16.99 11.84 8.28
N GLY A 27 16.99 10.74 7.54
CA GLY A 27 18.04 10.40 6.56
C GLY A 27 17.77 10.92 5.14
N GLY A 28 16.66 11.62 4.91
CA GLY A 28 16.22 12.04 3.60
C GLY A 28 15.58 13.42 3.57
N LEU A 29 14.66 13.61 2.63
CA LEU A 29 13.88 14.84 2.47
C LEU A 29 12.42 14.58 2.83
N SER A 30 11.82 15.47 3.62
CA SER A 30 10.40 15.48 3.93
C SER A 30 9.74 16.68 3.25
N PHE A 31 8.80 16.41 2.36
CA PHE A 31 8.09 17.45 1.64
C PHE A 31 6.93 17.99 2.49
N THR A 32 6.88 19.29 2.66
CA THR A 32 5.82 19.96 3.44
C THR A 32 4.51 20.10 2.69
N SER A 33 4.54 19.97 1.36
CA SER A 33 3.37 20.13 0.49
C SER A 33 3.42 19.10 -0.63
N ALA A 34 2.86 17.91 -0.36
CA ALA A 34 2.69 16.86 -1.34
C ALA A 34 1.19 16.50 -1.46
N TYR A 35 0.74 16.26 -2.67
CA TYR A 35 -0.68 16.06 -2.95
C TYR A 35 -0.90 14.81 -3.79
N ALA A 36 -1.92 14.05 -3.41
CA ALA A 36 -2.42 12.90 -4.13
C ALA A 36 -3.86 13.14 -4.60
N GLN A 37 -4.43 12.20 -5.32
CA GLN A 37 -5.86 12.21 -5.61
C GLN A 37 -6.67 11.90 -4.34
N PRO A 38 -7.95 12.28 -4.26
CA PRO A 38 -8.75 12.08 -3.06
C PRO A 38 -9.08 10.61 -2.76
N ASN A 39 -8.81 9.70 -3.69
CA ASN A 39 -9.07 8.26 -3.57
C ASN A 39 -7.88 7.42 -4.01
N CYS A 40 -7.90 6.15 -3.58
CA CYS A 40 -6.82 5.19 -3.82
C CYS A 40 -6.60 4.89 -5.31
N ALA A 41 -7.63 4.48 -6.06
CA ALA A 41 -7.48 4.06 -7.45
C ALA A 41 -6.93 5.17 -8.36
N PRO A 42 -7.47 6.41 -8.36
CA PRO A 42 -6.95 7.47 -9.22
C PRO A 42 -5.49 7.87 -8.89
N THR A 43 -5.09 7.87 -7.62
CA THR A 43 -3.68 8.11 -7.27
C THR A 43 -2.78 6.99 -7.79
N ARG A 44 -3.22 5.75 -7.64
CA ARG A 44 -2.45 4.58 -8.07
C ARG A 44 -2.31 4.52 -9.58
N ALA A 45 -3.38 4.83 -10.31
CA ALA A 45 -3.35 4.98 -11.76
C ALA A 45 -2.36 6.07 -12.19
N ALA A 46 -2.40 7.23 -11.52
CA ALA A 46 -1.47 8.33 -11.78
C ALA A 46 -0.01 7.94 -11.51
N MET A 47 0.26 7.27 -10.41
CA MET A 47 1.61 6.81 -10.04
C MET A 47 2.13 5.73 -11.01
N LEU A 48 1.24 4.88 -11.52
CA LEU A 48 1.62 3.81 -12.44
C LEU A 48 1.88 4.35 -13.85
N SER A 49 1.04 5.28 -14.34
CA SER A 49 1.07 5.76 -15.73
C SER A 49 1.76 7.12 -15.93
N GLY A 50 2.06 7.85 -14.84
CA GLY A 50 2.57 9.22 -14.91
C GLY A 50 1.55 10.24 -15.43
N GLN A 51 0.26 9.90 -15.46
CA GLN A 51 -0.79 10.72 -16.03
C GLN A 51 -1.81 11.18 -14.99
N TYR A 52 -2.42 12.36 -15.22
CA TYR A 52 -3.55 12.78 -14.38
C TYR A 52 -4.78 11.91 -14.65
N PRO A 53 -5.42 11.36 -13.62
CA PRO A 53 -6.58 10.49 -13.78
C PRO A 53 -7.79 11.16 -14.45
N ALA A 54 -7.88 12.48 -14.39
CA ALA A 54 -8.95 13.26 -15.04
C ALA A 54 -8.69 13.55 -16.53
N ARG A 55 -7.68 12.98 -17.12
CA ARG A 55 -7.37 13.13 -18.55
C ARG A 55 -8.32 12.28 -19.37
N ILE A 56 -9.28 12.92 -20.03
CA ILE A 56 -10.46 12.30 -20.64
C ILE A 56 -10.12 11.31 -21.77
N HIS A 57 -8.94 11.37 -22.39
CA HIS A 57 -8.62 10.56 -23.56
C HIS A 57 -7.58 9.47 -23.33
N ASN A 58 -7.25 9.20 -22.08
CA ASN A 58 -6.12 8.30 -21.78
C ASN A 58 -6.51 7.01 -21.06
N ASP A 59 -7.79 6.73 -20.88
CA ASP A 59 -8.30 5.51 -20.23
C ASP A 59 -7.58 5.13 -18.91
N VAL A 60 -6.96 6.11 -18.28
CA VAL A 60 -6.16 5.95 -17.05
C VAL A 60 -6.97 6.26 -15.82
N TYR A 61 -8.24 6.37 -15.99
CA TYR A 61 -9.05 6.95 -14.97
C TYR A 61 -9.82 5.89 -14.20
N CYS A 62 -9.56 5.79 -12.94
CA CYS A 62 -10.25 4.86 -12.09
C CYS A 62 -10.92 5.60 -10.94
N VAL A 63 -12.24 5.74 -11.00
CA VAL A 63 -13.05 6.24 -9.90
C VAL A 63 -14.26 5.35 -9.69
N GLY A 64 -14.04 4.14 -9.29
CA GLY A 64 -15.11 3.21 -8.94
C GLY A 64 -16.12 3.73 -7.90
N SER A 65 -15.88 4.89 -7.29
CA SER A 65 -16.79 5.51 -6.33
C SER A 65 -17.76 6.53 -6.92
N LEU A 66 -17.46 7.17 -8.05
CA LEU A 66 -18.36 8.16 -8.67
C LEU A 66 -19.46 7.53 -9.52
N ASN A 67 -19.23 6.35 -10.08
CA ASN A 67 -20.26 5.57 -10.79
C ASN A 67 -21.28 4.90 -9.87
N ARG A 68 -21.17 5.07 -8.58
CA ARG A 68 -22.15 4.53 -7.63
C ARG A 68 -23.39 5.41 -7.53
N TYR A 69 -24.03 5.68 -8.66
CA TYR A 69 -25.43 6.07 -8.65
C TYR A 69 -26.17 4.97 -7.88
N GLY A 70 -26.79 5.32 -6.74
CA GLY A 70 -27.62 4.38 -5.99
C GLY A 70 -27.03 3.77 -4.71
N ARG A 71 -25.77 4.01 -4.35
CA ARG A 71 -25.23 3.60 -3.04
C ARG A 71 -24.83 4.82 -2.19
N GLY A 72 -25.82 5.68 -1.87
CA GLY A 72 -25.59 6.91 -1.09
C GLY A 72 -25.09 8.09 -1.94
N GLY A 73 -25.04 7.94 -3.27
CA GLY A 73 -24.77 9.01 -4.23
C GLY A 73 -26.04 9.62 -4.80
N ILE A 74 -25.90 10.70 -5.56
CA ILE A 74 -26.99 11.33 -6.30
C ILE A 74 -27.43 10.36 -7.40
N SER A 75 -28.72 10.10 -7.56
CA SER A 75 -29.21 9.26 -8.66
C SER A 75 -28.89 9.92 -10.01
N LYS A 76 -28.69 9.11 -11.05
CA LYS A 76 -28.34 9.63 -12.40
C LYS A 76 -29.34 10.65 -12.91
N GLU A 77 -30.61 10.46 -12.58
CA GLU A 77 -31.73 11.35 -12.94
C GLU A 77 -31.71 12.68 -12.17
N LYS A 78 -31.12 12.69 -10.97
CA LYS A 78 -31.00 13.88 -10.11
C LYS A 78 -29.66 14.58 -10.27
N ALA A 79 -28.74 14.01 -11.05
CA ALA A 79 -27.44 14.63 -11.28
C ALA A 79 -27.59 15.86 -12.18
N LYS A 80 -27.05 16.99 -11.73
CA LYS A 80 -27.05 18.24 -12.52
C LYS A 80 -26.02 18.23 -13.66
N PHE A 81 -25.11 17.25 -13.64
CA PHE A 81 -24.00 17.12 -14.59
C PHE A 81 -23.86 15.65 -15.00
N THR A 82 -23.52 15.41 -16.24
CA THR A 82 -23.11 14.07 -16.72
C THR A 82 -21.69 13.82 -16.23
N ALA A 83 -21.50 12.72 -15.53
CA ALA A 83 -20.15 12.25 -15.17
C ALA A 83 -19.40 11.79 -16.44
N PRO A 84 -18.09 12.05 -16.56
CA PRO A 84 -17.29 11.47 -17.63
C PRO A 84 -17.29 9.94 -17.54
N GLU A 85 -17.02 9.29 -18.66
CA GLU A 85 -16.76 7.85 -18.66
C GLU A 85 -15.60 7.50 -17.74
N GLN A 86 -15.70 6.34 -17.11
CA GLN A 86 -14.75 5.91 -16.10
C GLN A 86 -14.32 4.49 -16.39
N THR A 87 -13.02 4.26 -16.28
CA THR A 87 -12.42 2.93 -16.33
C THR A 87 -12.02 2.49 -14.92
N GLU A 88 -12.01 1.20 -14.68
CA GLU A 88 -11.54 0.63 -13.41
C GLU A 88 -10.08 0.18 -13.49
N ASP A 89 -9.56 0.02 -14.71
CA ASP A 89 -8.19 -0.39 -15.00
C ASP A 89 -7.40 0.73 -15.69
N VAL A 90 -6.10 0.73 -15.50
CA VAL A 90 -5.18 1.44 -16.39
C VAL A 90 -5.18 0.71 -17.72
N ALA A 91 -5.33 1.43 -18.82
CA ALA A 91 -5.39 0.83 -20.15
C ALA A 91 -4.15 -0.04 -20.41
N ALA A 92 -4.34 -1.17 -21.08
CA ALA A 92 -3.25 -2.11 -21.38
C ALA A 92 -2.15 -1.49 -22.27
N GLU A 93 -2.52 -0.49 -23.10
CA GLU A 93 -1.62 0.26 -23.98
C GLU A 93 -0.88 1.39 -23.26
N ALA A 94 -1.26 1.72 -22.02
CA ALA A 94 -0.59 2.78 -21.27
C ALA A 94 0.80 2.32 -20.81
N ILE A 95 1.82 3.08 -21.19
CA ILE A 95 3.18 2.82 -20.71
C ILE A 95 3.23 3.07 -19.22
N THR A 96 3.54 2.03 -18.47
CA THR A 96 3.67 2.11 -17.00
C THR A 96 5.09 2.45 -16.59
N VAL A 97 5.25 2.93 -15.37
CA VAL A 97 6.57 3.13 -14.77
C VAL A 97 7.35 1.80 -14.69
N ALA A 98 6.68 0.68 -14.44
CA ALA A 98 7.34 -0.62 -14.40
C ALA A 98 7.87 -1.05 -15.77
N GLU A 99 7.09 -0.85 -16.85
CA GLU A 99 7.56 -1.08 -18.22
C GLU A 99 8.74 -0.18 -18.58
N ALA A 100 8.67 1.11 -18.19
CA ALA A 100 9.77 2.04 -18.44
C ALA A 100 11.04 1.58 -17.69
N MET A 101 10.95 1.16 -16.44
CA MET A 101 12.07 0.63 -15.68
C MET A 101 12.60 -0.67 -16.28
N ARG A 102 11.72 -1.63 -16.61
CA ARG A 102 12.11 -2.89 -17.25
C ARG A 102 12.83 -2.67 -18.57
N LYS A 103 12.33 -1.74 -19.41
CA LYS A 103 12.97 -1.36 -20.68
C LYS A 103 14.37 -0.77 -20.48
N ASN A 104 14.63 -0.17 -19.32
CA ASN A 104 15.94 0.37 -18.95
C ASN A 104 16.79 -0.60 -18.12
N GLY A 105 16.47 -1.89 -18.15
CA GLY A 105 17.30 -2.96 -17.56
C GLY A 105 17.05 -3.25 -16.09
N TYR A 106 16.03 -2.64 -15.48
CA TYR A 106 15.66 -2.95 -14.10
C TYR A 106 14.86 -4.26 -14.00
N ALA A 107 15.12 -5.05 -12.98
CA ALA A 107 14.19 -6.07 -12.53
C ALA A 107 13.03 -5.38 -11.77
N THR A 108 11.79 -5.81 -12.02
CA THR A 108 10.61 -5.09 -11.54
C THR A 108 9.74 -5.96 -10.65
N ALA A 109 9.30 -5.44 -9.49
CA ALA A 109 8.48 -6.17 -8.55
C ALA A 109 7.32 -5.34 -8.02
N HIS A 110 6.14 -5.97 -7.91
CA HIS A 110 4.96 -5.45 -7.24
C HIS A 110 4.57 -6.34 -6.07
N ILE A 111 4.33 -5.75 -4.90
CA ILE A 111 3.93 -6.47 -3.69
C ILE A 111 2.74 -5.77 -3.04
N GLY A 112 1.65 -6.49 -2.87
CA GLY A 112 0.45 -6.05 -2.18
C GLY A 112 -0.61 -5.44 -3.07
N LYS A 113 -1.28 -4.38 -2.62
CA LYS A 113 -2.44 -3.81 -3.29
C LYS A 113 -2.11 -3.25 -4.68
N TYR A 114 -2.78 -3.74 -5.72
CA TYR A 114 -2.70 -3.16 -7.09
C TYR A 114 -3.91 -2.30 -7.41
N HIS A 115 -5.12 -2.87 -7.49
CA HIS A 115 -6.41 -2.17 -7.55
C HIS A 115 -6.77 -1.52 -8.90
N VAL A 116 -5.85 -1.33 -9.80
CA VAL A 116 -6.05 -0.61 -11.07
C VAL A 116 -5.78 -1.48 -12.29
N GLY A 117 -6.07 -2.77 -12.16
CA GLY A 117 -5.95 -3.75 -13.23
C GLY A 117 -6.63 -5.07 -12.88
N GLY A 118 -7.01 -5.81 -13.90
CA GLY A 118 -7.66 -7.11 -13.82
C GLY A 118 -9.17 -7.08 -13.70
N HIS A 119 -9.83 -5.89 -13.78
CA HIS A 119 -11.30 -5.81 -13.77
C HIS A 119 -11.89 -6.13 -15.14
N GLY A 120 -11.26 -5.65 -16.21
CA GLY A 120 -11.66 -5.94 -17.59
C GLY A 120 -11.05 -7.23 -18.13
N GLY A 121 -9.88 -7.62 -17.67
CA GLY A 121 -9.15 -8.79 -18.15
C GLY A 121 -7.76 -8.93 -17.54
N GLU A 122 -7.06 -10.01 -17.85
CA GLU A 122 -5.74 -10.27 -17.30
C GLU A 122 -4.64 -9.37 -17.88
N GLU A 123 -4.88 -8.78 -19.05
CA GLU A 123 -3.94 -7.91 -19.77
C GLU A 123 -3.52 -6.67 -18.96
N THR A 124 -4.33 -6.25 -18.01
CA THR A 124 -4.06 -5.10 -17.14
C THR A 124 -3.52 -5.48 -15.76
N LEU A 125 -3.29 -6.77 -15.50
CA LEU A 125 -2.66 -7.24 -14.26
C LEU A 125 -1.18 -6.81 -14.18
N PRO A 126 -0.58 -6.77 -12.99
CA PRO A 126 0.82 -6.34 -12.81
C PRO A 126 1.80 -7.06 -13.72
N GLU A 127 1.63 -8.35 -13.94
CA GLU A 127 2.50 -9.18 -14.79
C GLU A 127 2.53 -8.68 -16.25
N ASN A 128 1.41 -8.17 -16.72
CA ASN A 128 1.27 -7.61 -18.07
C ASN A 128 1.53 -6.10 -18.11
N ALA A 129 1.54 -5.44 -16.94
CA ALA A 129 1.85 -4.02 -16.78
C ALA A 129 3.33 -3.74 -16.42
N GLY A 130 4.21 -4.66 -16.77
CA GLY A 130 5.66 -4.46 -16.69
C GLY A 130 6.35 -4.95 -15.42
N PHE A 131 5.65 -5.68 -14.53
CA PHE A 131 6.28 -6.28 -13.35
C PHE A 131 6.68 -7.72 -13.61
N ASP A 132 7.96 -8.05 -13.41
CA ASP A 132 8.51 -9.40 -13.52
C ASP A 132 8.06 -10.28 -12.35
N ILE A 133 7.84 -9.67 -11.19
CA ILE A 133 7.36 -10.31 -9.96
C ILE A 133 6.09 -9.62 -9.51
N ASN A 134 5.03 -10.40 -9.28
CA ASN A 134 3.80 -9.94 -8.65
C ASN A 134 3.44 -10.81 -7.44
N ILE A 135 3.30 -10.23 -6.27
CA ILE A 135 2.90 -10.91 -5.05
C ILE A 135 1.67 -10.21 -4.46
N GLY A 136 0.50 -10.81 -4.64
CA GLY A 136 -0.76 -10.30 -4.10
C GLY A 136 -1.38 -9.12 -4.86
N GLY A 137 -0.81 -8.71 -5.99
CA GLY A 137 -1.34 -7.63 -6.82
C GLY A 137 -2.46 -8.10 -7.76
N PHE A 138 -3.67 -7.52 -7.62
CA PHE A 138 -4.83 -7.77 -8.50
C PHE A 138 -5.91 -6.71 -8.27
N THR A 139 -7.16 -6.93 -8.71
CA THR A 139 -8.29 -5.98 -8.64
C THR A 139 -8.62 -5.46 -7.23
N GLN A 140 -8.26 -6.22 -6.18
CA GLN A 140 -8.70 -5.92 -4.83
C GLN A 140 -8.16 -4.58 -4.29
N GLY A 141 -9.07 -3.65 -4.04
CA GLY A 141 -8.76 -2.32 -3.52
C GLY A 141 -8.62 -2.21 -2.00
N HIS A 142 -8.82 -3.32 -1.28
CA HIS A 142 -8.69 -3.41 0.19
C HIS A 142 -8.48 -4.86 0.61
N GLN A 143 -7.94 -5.08 1.80
CA GLN A 143 -7.90 -6.42 2.38
C GLN A 143 -9.28 -6.80 2.92
N PRO A 144 -9.88 -7.91 2.48
CA PRO A 144 -11.12 -8.39 3.09
C PRO A 144 -10.88 -9.04 4.46
N VAL A 145 -9.65 -9.48 4.70
CA VAL A 145 -9.19 -10.10 5.94
C VAL A 145 -7.83 -9.53 6.34
N CYS A 146 -7.61 -9.35 7.65
CA CYS A 146 -6.33 -8.89 8.19
C CYS A 146 -5.44 -10.03 8.67
N PHE A 147 -6.00 -11.20 8.89
CA PHE A 147 -5.29 -12.37 9.39
C PHE A 147 -5.48 -13.56 8.46
N ALA A 148 -4.45 -14.38 8.36
CA ALA A 148 -4.53 -15.66 7.70
C ALA A 148 -5.60 -16.55 8.36
N SER A 149 -6.17 -17.47 7.60
CA SER A 149 -7.15 -18.44 8.08
C SER A 149 -6.89 -19.81 7.48
N LYS A 150 -7.41 -20.85 8.12
CA LYS A 150 -7.37 -22.20 7.56
C LYS A 150 -8.35 -22.34 6.39
N ASP A 151 -7.91 -23.06 5.37
CA ASP A 151 -8.71 -23.58 4.28
C ASP A 151 -8.27 -25.03 4.03
N GLY A 152 -8.98 -25.99 4.63
CA GLY A 152 -8.48 -27.33 4.82
C GLY A 152 -7.20 -27.34 5.65
N ASP A 153 -6.16 -27.98 5.15
CA ASP A 153 -4.84 -28.03 5.80
C ASP A 153 -3.98 -26.79 5.50
N ASN A 154 -4.36 -25.96 4.53
CA ASN A 154 -3.59 -24.81 4.11
C ASN A 154 -3.92 -23.55 4.91
N TRP A 155 -2.96 -22.66 5.04
CA TRP A 155 -3.15 -21.29 5.49
C TRP A 155 -3.31 -20.37 4.28
N VAL A 156 -4.31 -19.50 4.31
CA VAL A 156 -4.62 -18.59 3.20
C VAL A 156 -5.00 -17.20 3.71
N PHE A 157 -4.77 -16.19 2.89
CA PHE A 157 -5.42 -14.90 3.01
C PHE A 157 -6.62 -14.86 2.06
N ARG A 158 -7.78 -15.25 2.53
CA ARG A 158 -9.00 -15.34 1.69
C ARG A 158 -9.22 -14.06 0.90
N LYS A 159 -9.40 -14.21 -0.41
CA LYS A 159 -9.61 -13.13 -1.38
C LYS A 159 -8.40 -12.20 -1.58
N LEU A 160 -7.22 -12.52 -1.06
CA LEU A 160 -5.96 -11.83 -1.34
C LEU A 160 -4.95 -12.72 -2.04
N GLY A 161 -5.12 -14.05 -1.93
CA GLY A 161 -4.24 -15.00 -2.54
C GLY A 161 -4.63 -15.27 -3.99
N ARG A 162 -3.88 -14.80 -4.94
CA ARG A 162 -3.64 -15.51 -6.17
C ARG A 162 -2.34 -16.28 -5.95
N GLY A 163 -2.48 -17.56 -5.49
CA GLY A 163 -1.42 -18.57 -5.45
C GLY A 163 -0.09 -18.21 -4.77
N HIS A 164 0.51 -17.11 -5.13
CA HIS A 164 1.85 -16.74 -4.67
C HIS A 164 1.88 -16.04 -3.30
N PHE A 165 0.79 -15.44 -2.84
CA PHE A 165 0.77 -14.74 -1.56
C PHE A 165 0.50 -15.67 -0.38
N ASP A 166 -0.30 -16.72 -0.58
CA ASP A 166 -0.69 -17.65 0.48
C ASP A 166 0.48 -18.43 1.08
N ARG A 167 1.61 -18.55 0.37
CA ARG A 167 2.84 -19.12 0.93
C ARG A 167 3.37 -18.37 2.15
N PHE A 168 2.98 -17.11 2.34
CA PHE A 168 3.32 -16.30 3.50
C PHE A 168 2.24 -16.34 4.60
N ALA A 169 1.16 -17.08 4.39
CA ALA A 169 -0.01 -17.08 5.28
C ALA A 169 0.11 -17.96 6.52
N GLY A 170 1.21 -18.65 6.73
CA GLY A 170 1.40 -19.55 7.87
C GLY A 170 1.19 -18.85 9.24
N PRO A 171 1.02 -19.64 10.33
CA PRO A 171 0.96 -19.09 11.68
C PRO A 171 2.34 -18.60 12.11
N TYR A 172 2.39 -17.77 13.15
CA TYR A 172 3.66 -17.39 13.76
C TYR A 172 4.32 -18.60 14.41
N THR A 173 5.55 -18.90 14.00
CA THR A 173 6.39 -19.94 14.59
C THR A 173 7.36 -19.36 15.62
N GLY A 174 7.90 -20.18 16.50
CA GLY A 174 8.89 -19.73 17.49
C GLY A 174 10.15 -19.15 16.85
N SER A 175 10.64 -19.75 15.75
CA SER A 175 11.77 -19.23 14.98
C SER A 175 11.47 -17.86 14.36
N TYR A 176 10.29 -17.70 13.79
CA TYR A 176 9.84 -16.43 13.23
C TYR A 176 9.76 -15.32 14.27
N LEU A 177 9.16 -15.61 15.43
CA LEU A 177 9.05 -14.64 16.53
C LEU A 177 10.44 -14.22 17.02
N LYS A 178 11.36 -15.15 17.15
CA LYS A 178 12.75 -14.87 17.56
C LYS A 178 13.47 -14.01 16.51
N GLN A 179 13.36 -14.35 15.22
CA GLN A 179 13.98 -13.61 14.12
C GLN A 179 13.55 -12.14 14.08
N HIS A 180 12.27 -11.87 14.30
CA HIS A 180 11.71 -10.53 14.20
C HIS A 180 11.55 -9.82 15.56
N ASN A 181 12.03 -10.44 16.64
CA ASN A 181 11.86 -9.93 18.00
C ASN A 181 10.39 -9.64 18.35
N PHE A 182 9.49 -10.55 17.97
CA PHE A 182 8.07 -10.45 18.26
C PHE A 182 7.69 -11.16 19.57
N PRO A 183 6.63 -10.72 20.25
CA PRO A 183 6.20 -11.32 21.50
C PRO A 183 5.82 -12.80 21.35
N LEU A 184 6.24 -13.61 22.31
CA LEU A 184 5.94 -15.06 22.34
C LEU A 184 4.41 -15.33 22.40
N ALA A 185 3.62 -14.39 22.89
CA ALA A 185 2.16 -14.47 22.93
C ALA A 185 1.53 -14.64 21.52
N LEU A 186 2.26 -14.36 20.44
CA LEU A 186 1.80 -14.58 19.09
C LEU A 186 2.02 -16.03 18.61
N LEU A 187 2.74 -16.87 19.34
CA LEU A 187 3.05 -18.24 18.94
C LEU A 187 1.78 -19.02 18.56
N GLY A 188 1.77 -19.60 17.36
CA GLY A 188 0.66 -20.40 16.83
C GLY A 188 -0.56 -19.58 16.40
N THR A 189 -0.58 -18.26 16.62
CA THR A 189 -1.69 -17.42 16.13
C THR A 189 -1.58 -17.16 14.64
N PRO A 190 -2.69 -16.85 13.95
CA PRO A 190 -2.69 -16.53 12.53
C PRO A 190 -1.82 -15.31 12.21
N LYS A 191 -1.03 -15.39 11.14
CA LYS A 191 -0.18 -14.28 10.71
C LYS A 191 -1.02 -13.09 10.21
N HIS A 192 -0.60 -11.91 10.58
CA HIS A 192 -1.19 -10.66 10.12
C HIS A 192 -0.74 -10.31 8.68
N VAL A 193 -1.62 -9.75 7.87
CA VAL A 193 -1.36 -9.43 6.46
C VAL A 193 -0.17 -8.49 6.24
N SER A 194 0.06 -7.55 7.14
CA SER A 194 1.23 -6.65 7.04
C SER A 194 2.55 -7.40 7.22
N ASP A 195 2.58 -8.38 8.14
CA ASP A 195 3.78 -9.19 8.34
C ASP A 195 4.05 -10.11 7.15
N ALA A 196 3.00 -10.70 6.56
CA ALA A 196 3.12 -11.51 5.35
C ALA A 196 3.61 -10.69 4.13
N LEU A 197 3.15 -9.43 3.99
CA LEU A 197 3.68 -8.52 2.96
C LEU A 197 5.13 -8.13 3.23
N SER A 198 5.50 -7.97 4.49
CA SER A 198 6.90 -7.73 4.87
C SER A 198 7.80 -8.94 4.57
N ASP A 199 7.30 -10.17 4.81
CA ASP A 199 8.02 -11.40 4.44
C ASP A 199 8.24 -11.48 2.93
N ALA A 200 7.19 -11.18 2.15
CA ALA A 200 7.26 -11.14 0.69
C ALA A 200 8.27 -10.09 0.20
N MET A 201 8.30 -8.93 0.82
CA MET A 201 9.26 -7.87 0.52
C MET A 201 10.70 -8.30 0.82
N GLU A 202 10.96 -8.86 1.99
CA GLU A 202 12.31 -9.32 2.39
C GLU A 202 12.82 -10.41 1.45
N GLU A 203 11.98 -11.41 1.13
CA GLU A 203 12.33 -12.45 0.18
C GLU A 203 12.63 -11.90 -1.21
N THR A 204 11.79 -10.96 -1.69
CA THR A 204 11.94 -10.36 -3.01
C THR A 204 13.22 -9.53 -3.09
N ILE A 205 13.48 -8.65 -2.12
CA ILE A 205 14.71 -7.86 -2.08
C ILE A 205 15.94 -8.77 -1.99
N GLY A 206 15.89 -9.79 -1.13
CA GLY A 206 16.98 -10.76 -1.03
C GLY A 206 17.31 -11.48 -2.34
N LYS A 207 16.30 -11.76 -3.17
CA LYS A 207 16.49 -12.32 -4.53
C LYS A 207 17.06 -11.29 -5.48
N LEU A 208 16.47 -10.11 -5.53
CA LEU A 208 16.85 -9.04 -6.46
C LEU A 208 18.24 -8.47 -6.17
N ALA A 209 18.65 -8.42 -4.91
CA ALA A 209 19.99 -7.95 -4.51
C ALA A 209 21.11 -8.89 -4.95
N ASN A 210 20.80 -10.15 -5.23
CA ASN A 210 21.75 -11.14 -5.77
C ASN A 210 21.78 -11.16 -7.32
N ASP A 211 20.91 -10.38 -7.97
CA ASP A 211 20.93 -10.20 -9.43
C ASP A 211 21.90 -9.05 -9.77
N GLU A 212 22.51 -9.11 -10.94
CA GLU A 212 23.38 -8.02 -11.45
C GLU A 212 22.58 -6.78 -11.88
N LYS A 213 21.27 -6.90 -12.02
CA LYS A 213 20.39 -5.82 -12.46
C LYS A 213 19.97 -4.92 -11.30
N PRO A 214 19.88 -3.61 -11.52
CA PRO A 214 19.16 -2.75 -10.59
C PRO A 214 17.69 -3.17 -10.50
N PHE A 215 17.02 -2.85 -9.39
CA PHE A 215 15.61 -3.21 -9.24
C PHE A 215 14.71 -2.00 -8.99
N TYR A 216 13.47 -2.14 -9.40
CA TYR A 216 12.35 -1.26 -9.08
C TYR A 216 11.29 -2.07 -8.35
N LEU A 217 10.97 -1.70 -7.12
CA LEU A 217 10.01 -2.42 -6.29
C LEU A 217 8.92 -1.48 -5.79
N GLN A 218 7.67 -1.83 -6.04
CA GLN A 218 6.50 -1.19 -5.45
C GLN A 218 5.98 -2.05 -4.29
N LEU A 219 6.16 -1.57 -3.05
CA LEU A 219 5.54 -2.15 -1.87
C LEU A 219 4.30 -1.36 -1.49
N TYR A 220 3.14 -1.96 -1.65
CA TYR A 220 1.86 -1.32 -1.40
C TYR A 220 1.04 -2.06 -0.33
N PRO A 221 1.31 -1.80 0.97
CA PRO A 221 0.54 -2.38 2.05
C PRO A 221 -0.94 -2.06 1.94
N TYR A 222 -1.80 -2.98 2.40
CA TYR A 222 -3.23 -2.72 2.56
C TYR A 222 -3.53 -1.82 3.76
N ALA A 223 -2.64 -1.80 4.77
CA ALA A 223 -2.75 -0.93 5.92
C ALA A 223 -2.72 0.55 5.49
N VAL A 224 -3.57 1.40 6.03
CA VAL A 224 -4.55 1.17 7.10
C VAL A 224 -6.00 1.20 6.56
N HIS A 225 -6.27 0.54 5.44
CA HIS A 225 -7.62 0.48 4.89
C HIS A 225 -8.52 -0.41 5.76
N GLY A 226 -9.81 -0.10 5.80
CA GLY A 226 -10.78 -0.97 6.49
C GLY A 226 -10.96 -2.34 5.78
N PRO A 227 -11.28 -3.41 6.55
CA PRO A 227 -11.45 -3.45 8.00
C PRO A 227 -10.15 -3.20 8.74
N VAL A 228 -10.22 -2.40 9.82
CA VAL A 228 -9.06 -2.07 10.65
C VAL A 228 -8.96 -3.11 11.76
N ARG A 229 -7.96 -3.96 11.66
CA ARG A 229 -7.63 -5.00 12.65
C ARG A 229 -6.11 -5.09 12.74
N SER A 230 -5.57 -4.62 13.85
CA SER A 230 -4.13 -4.69 14.11
C SER A 230 -3.73 -6.01 14.76
N ARG A 231 -2.45 -6.32 14.72
CA ARG A 231 -1.87 -7.41 15.50
C ARG A 231 -2.10 -7.15 16.99
N PRO A 232 -2.48 -8.17 17.79
CA PRO A 232 -2.92 -7.98 19.19
C PRO A 232 -1.91 -7.25 20.09
N ASP A 233 -0.62 -7.53 19.93
CA ASP A 233 0.44 -6.88 20.70
C ASP A 233 0.59 -5.38 20.33
N LEU A 234 0.42 -5.03 19.05
CA LEU A 234 0.45 -3.63 18.61
C LEU A 234 -0.77 -2.87 19.09
N LYS A 235 -1.94 -3.49 19.09
CA LYS A 235 -3.13 -2.92 19.71
C LYS A 235 -2.92 -2.69 21.21
N ALA A 236 -2.38 -3.67 21.92
CA ALA A 236 -2.11 -3.58 23.33
C ALA A 236 -1.10 -2.46 23.67
N SER A 237 -0.04 -2.33 22.87
CA SER A 237 1.00 -1.31 23.09
C SER A 237 0.57 0.11 22.78
N THR A 238 -0.40 0.30 21.88
CA THR A 238 -0.90 1.62 21.45
C THR A 238 -2.22 2.00 22.12
N GLY A 239 -2.95 1.03 22.64
CA GLY A 239 -4.30 1.22 23.22
C GLY A 239 -5.40 1.48 22.16
N ASP A 240 -5.07 1.44 20.86
CA ASP A 240 -5.98 1.76 19.77
C ASP A 240 -5.76 0.86 18.55
N GLU A 241 -6.84 0.44 17.90
CA GLU A 241 -6.79 -0.48 16.77
C GLU A 241 -6.13 0.15 15.54
N LEU A 242 -6.46 1.42 15.25
CA LEU A 242 -5.88 2.13 14.10
C LEU A 242 -4.41 2.45 14.36
N ALA A 243 -4.07 2.88 15.57
CA ALA A 243 -2.68 3.18 15.93
C ALA A 243 -1.81 1.91 15.88
N GLY A 244 -2.33 0.77 16.36
CA GLY A 244 -1.67 -0.52 16.18
C GLY A 244 -1.48 -0.92 14.72
N PHE A 245 -2.44 -0.60 13.85
CA PHE A 245 -2.32 -0.87 12.42
C PHE A 245 -1.31 0.09 11.74
N VAL A 246 -1.23 1.36 12.16
CA VAL A 246 -0.17 2.28 11.73
C VAL A 246 1.21 1.79 12.19
N ALA A 247 1.30 1.29 13.42
CA ALA A 247 2.55 0.70 13.93
C ALA A 247 3.03 -0.49 13.08
N SER A 248 2.12 -1.26 12.47
CA SER A 248 2.50 -2.34 11.55
C SER A 248 3.17 -1.82 10.27
N ILE A 249 2.78 -0.63 9.77
CA ILE A 249 3.49 0.02 8.65
C ILE A 249 4.91 0.40 9.08
N ASP A 250 5.05 0.99 10.26
CA ASP A 250 6.35 1.38 10.77
C ASP A 250 7.30 0.18 10.93
N LEU A 251 6.78 -0.96 11.43
CA LEU A 251 7.54 -2.20 11.47
C LEU A 251 7.95 -2.68 10.07
N THR A 252 7.07 -2.57 9.09
CA THR A 252 7.39 -2.88 7.68
C THR A 252 8.55 -2.01 7.17
N ILE A 253 8.54 -0.70 7.48
CA ILE A 253 9.65 0.20 7.13
C ILE A 253 10.94 -0.21 7.85
N GLY A 254 10.88 -0.57 9.12
CA GLY A 254 12.04 -1.08 9.86
C GLY A 254 12.64 -2.33 9.22
N ARG A 255 11.81 -3.26 8.78
CA ARG A 255 12.22 -4.48 8.07
C ARG A 255 12.80 -4.15 6.69
N LEU A 256 12.21 -3.19 5.95
CA LEU A 256 12.73 -2.70 4.68
C LEU A 256 14.16 -2.14 4.85
N LEU A 257 14.35 -1.23 5.78
CA LEU A 257 15.66 -0.62 6.05
C LEU A 257 16.69 -1.69 6.45
N LYS A 258 16.26 -2.68 7.23
CA LYS A 258 17.13 -3.78 7.64
C LYS A 258 17.54 -4.64 6.45
N VAL A 259 16.62 -5.11 5.62
CA VAL A 259 16.97 -6.00 4.49
C VAL A 259 17.83 -5.28 3.45
N LEU A 260 17.60 -4.00 3.19
CA LEU A 260 18.47 -3.22 2.31
C LEU A 260 19.89 -3.09 2.86
N ASN A 261 20.04 -2.89 4.17
CA ASN A 261 21.35 -2.88 4.81
C ASN A 261 22.03 -4.25 4.77
N ASP A 262 21.32 -5.30 5.12
CA ASP A 262 21.85 -6.67 5.17
C ASP A 262 22.29 -7.18 3.79
N THR A 263 21.65 -6.70 2.72
CA THR A 263 21.98 -7.02 1.32
C THR A 263 23.00 -6.06 0.69
N GLY A 264 23.44 -5.02 1.41
CA GLY A 264 24.38 -4.02 0.89
C GLY A 264 23.78 -3.03 -0.11
N CYS A 265 22.44 -3.02 -0.27
CA CYS A 265 21.75 -2.16 -1.24
C CYS A 265 21.42 -0.76 -0.68
N ALA A 266 21.53 -0.53 0.62
CA ALA A 266 21.02 0.68 1.28
C ALA A 266 21.55 1.98 0.69
N GLU A 267 22.88 2.08 0.46
CA GLU A 267 23.53 3.28 -0.04
C GLU A 267 23.23 3.61 -1.51
N ASN A 268 22.69 2.64 -2.26
CA ASN A 268 22.35 2.79 -3.68
C ASN A 268 20.85 2.57 -3.96
N THR A 269 20.01 2.80 -2.96
CA THR A 269 18.55 2.66 -3.10
C THR A 269 17.85 3.96 -2.74
N LEU A 270 17.10 4.50 -3.70
CA LEU A 270 16.15 5.58 -3.44
C LEU A 270 14.85 4.99 -2.88
N ILE A 271 14.46 5.41 -1.69
CA ILE A 271 13.20 5.02 -1.05
C ILE A 271 12.24 6.20 -1.12
N LEU A 272 11.05 5.98 -1.69
CA LEU A 272 9.97 6.96 -1.71
C LEU A 272 8.83 6.44 -0.84
N PHE A 273 8.54 7.14 0.25
CA PHE A 273 7.40 6.83 1.11
C PHE A 273 6.31 7.88 0.93
N THR A 274 5.11 7.43 0.56
CA THR A 274 3.95 8.32 0.44
C THR A 274 2.65 7.60 0.78
N SER A 275 1.54 8.32 0.75
CA SER A 275 0.20 7.75 0.84
C SER A 275 -0.61 8.07 -0.41
N TYR A 276 -1.44 7.13 -0.85
CA TYR A 276 -2.28 7.32 -2.03
C TYR A 276 -3.55 8.12 -1.77
N ASN A 277 -3.90 8.42 -0.55
CA ASN A 277 -4.93 9.39 -0.11
C ASN A 277 -4.87 9.58 1.41
N VAL A 278 -5.60 10.56 1.90
CA VAL A 278 -5.76 10.79 3.34
C VAL A 278 -6.79 9.84 3.95
N GLY A 279 -6.79 9.69 5.27
CA GLY A 279 -7.71 8.80 6.01
C GLY A 279 -9.17 9.22 5.94
N THR A 280 -10.06 8.29 6.27
CA THR A 280 -11.50 8.50 6.37
C THR A 280 -11.96 8.89 7.77
N LEU A 281 -11.12 8.60 8.77
CA LEU A 281 -11.42 8.79 10.20
C LEU A 281 -11.09 10.21 10.66
N LYS A 282 -11.56 10.57 11.84
CA LYS A 282 -11.66 11.92 12.38
C LYS A 282 -10.35 12.74 12.52
N ASP A 283 -9.20 12.11 12.32
CA ASP A 283 -7.92 12.69 12.74
C ASP A 283 -7.07 13.24 11.58
N ASN A 284 -7.69 13.89 10.62
CA ASN A 284 -6.94 14.75 9.69
C ASN A 284 -6.58 16.10 10.36
N LEU A 285 -6.64 16.10 11.69
CA LEU A 285 -6.37 17.24 12.57
C LEU A 285 -7.15 18.49 12.16
N HIS A 286 -6.48 19.61 12.09
CA HIS A 286 -7.08 20.90 11.71
C HIS A 286 -7.34 21.07 10.21
N MET A 287 -6.97 20.09 9.37
CA MET A 287 -7.21 20.18 7.93
C MET A 287 -8.64 19.80 7.58
N ARG A 288 -9.29 20.66 6.81
CA ARG A 288 -10.65 20.42 6.33
C ARG A 288 -10.68 19.22 5.36
N GLY A 289 -11.61 18.30 5.60
CA GLY A 289 -11.91 17.19 4.68
C GLY A 289 -11.29 15.87 5.08
N LYS A 290 -11.54 14.88 4.22
CA LYS A 290 -11.14 13.48 4.39
C LYS A 290 -11.09 12.79 3.02
N LYS A 291 -10.69 11.52 2.96
CA LYS A 291 -10.75 10.67 1.75
C LYS A 291 -12.04 10.92 0.96
N GLY A 292 -11.90 11.12 -0.34
CA GLY A 292 -13.01 11.43 -1.25
C GLY A 292 -13.32 12.92 -1.40
N MET A 293 -12.61 13.81 -0.69
CA MET A 293 -12.78 15.27 -0.77
C MET A 293 -11.54 15.94 -1.35
N PHE A 294 -11.73 17.01 -2.11
CA PHE A 294 -10.64 17.77 -2.77
C PHE A 294 -10.04 18.88 -1.90
N SER A 295 -10.35 18.92 -0.62
CA SER A 295 -9.74 19.84 0.34
C SER A 295 -8.44 19.27 0.93
N GLU A 296 -7.64 20.10 1.60
CA GLU A 296 -6.33 19.75 2.19
C GLU A 296 -6.37 18.41 2.97
N GLY A 297 -7.39 18.22 3.81
CA GLY A 297 -7.56 16.97 4.57
C GLY A 297 -8.01 15.77 3.75
N GLY A 298 -8.21 15.92 2.44
CA GLY A 298 -8.55 14.83 1.53
C GLY A 298 -7.42 14.43 0.58
N ILE A 299 -6.54 15.38 0.22
CA ILE A 299 -5.53 15.20 -0.84
C ILE A 299 -4.09 15.41 -0.40
N ARG A 300 -3.83 16.13 0.70
CA ARG A 300 -2.47 16.36 1.19
C ARG A 300 -1.94 15.12 1.91
N VAL A 301 -0.84 14.58 1.43
CA VAL A 301 -0.25 13.33 1.89
C VAL A 301 1.21 13.53 2.31
N PRO A 302 1.76 12.65 3.17
CA PRO A 302 3.20 12.64 3.41
C PRO A 302 3.97 12.25 2.15
N LEU A 303 5.15 12.82 1.97
CA LEU A 303 6.15 12.40 0.99
C LEU A 303 7.54 12.55 1.63
N ILE A 304 8.22 11.44 1.73
CA ILE A 304 9.57 11.33 2.28
C ILE A 304 10.43 10.64 1.26
#